data_1734877024c1320dea977c11eb2d767a
#
_entry.id   1734877024c1320dea977c11eb2d767a
#
_cell.length_a   1.000
_cell.length_b   1.000
_cell.length_c   1.000
_cell.angle_alpha   90.00
_cell.angle_beta   90.00
_cell.angle_gamma   90.00
#
_symmetry.space_group_name_H-M   'P 1'
#
loop_
_entity.id
_entity.type
_entity.pdbx_description
1 polymer ?
#
loop_
_entity_poly.entity_id
_entity_poly.type
_entity_poly.pdbx_seq_one_letter_code
_entity_poly.pdbx_strand_id
1 'polypeptide(L)'
;MLNYLLYKIGYWVVMHLPLKFSYALAVFFSDLHYVFADKDRKYTSGNLKAIFPDKTDKEIRRIRIRMFRNFAKYLVDFFRFPIIDEKYVSRYVTVKNKQYIEQALSKKKGVVMLTAHLGNWELGGLVFGALGYPFWAVALPHKNKKINDFFNNRRESKGVHVIQFGKAARMCLSLLKENKMVALVGDKDYSNEAGVVVDFFGRKTYLPKGPAGFALKTGALILPGFMIRNPDDTYTLHMEKPIESNGGDTIETLTLRYAAIMERYIKQYPQQWYMFRQFWI
;
A
#
# COMPACT_ATOMS: atom_id res chain seq x y z
N MET A 1 -4.31 -7.87 -24.49
CA MET A 1 -3.02 -7.66 -25.17
C MET A 1 -2.60 -6.20 -25.18
N LEU A 2 -3.47 -5.26 -25.51
CA LEU A 2 -3.21 -3.81 -25.53
C LEU A 2 -2.64 -3.27 -24.21
N ASN A 3 -3.27 -3.58 -23.07
CA ASN A 3 -2.81 -3.11 -21.76
C ASN A 3 -1.36 -3.56 -21.44
N TYR A 4 -0.99 -4.79 -21.79
CA TYR A 4 0.37 -5.27 -21.60
C TYR A 4 1.38 -4.49 -22.45
N LEU A 5 1.02 -4.18 -23.70
CA LEU A 5 1.87 -3.36 -24.58
C LEU A 5 2.05 -1.94 -24.02
N LEU A 6 0.96 -1.32 -23.53
CA LEU A 6 1.02 0.00 -22.88
C LEU A 6 1.94 -0.01 -21.64
N TYR A 7 1.88 -1.06 -20.81
CA TYR A 7 2.82 -1.22 -19.68
C TYR A 7 4.28 -1.35 -20.16
N LYS A 8 4.53 -2.09 -21.25
CA LYS A 8 5.88 -2.24 -21.81
C LYS A 8 6.42 -0.93 -22.38
N ILE A 9 5.58 -0.18 -23.11
CA ILE A 9 5.95 1.16 -23.64
C ILE A 9 6.22 2.12 -22.48
N GLY A 10 5.30 2.21 -21.51
CA GLY A 10 5.49 3.05 -20.33
C GLY A 10 6.76 2.71 -19.56
N TYR A 11 7.02 1.42 -19.36
CA TYR A 11 8.26 0.96 -18.75
C TYR A 11 9.50 1.39 -19.54
N TRP A 12 9.51 1.17 -20.86
CA TRP A 12 10.64 1.56 -21.71
C TRP A 12 10.89 3.07 -21.62
N VAL A 13 9.86 3.90 -21.74
CA VAL A 13 9.95 5.37 -21.63
C VAL A 13 10.54 5.77 -20.28
N VAL A 14 10.01 5.24 -19.20
CA VAL A 14 10.42 5.59 -17.82
C VAL A 14 11.86 5.17 -17.52
N MET A 15 12.34 4.09 -18.13
CA MET A 15 13.71 3.62 -17.93
C MET A 15 14.76 4.46 -18.70
N HIS A 16 14.35 5.14 -19.77
CA HIS A 16 15.27 5.94 -20.61
C HIS A 16 15.20 7.45 -20.34
N LEU A 17 14.12 7.92 -19.68
CA LEU A 17 13.98 9.34 -19.34
C LEU A 17 14.47 9.64 -17.91
N PRO A 18 15.02 10.84 -17.67
CA PRO A 18 15.26 11.33 -16.32
C PRO A 18 13.97 11.33 -15.48
N LEU A 19 14.09 11.06 -14.18
CA LEU A 19 12.94 10.88 -13.29
C LEU A 19 11.94 12.05 -13.33
N LYS A 20 12.44 13.29 -13.30
CA LYS A 20 11.58 14.49 -13.36
C LYS A 20 10.75 14.57 -14.64
N PHE A 21 11.34 14.23 -15.79
CA PHE A 21 10.63 14.17 -17.07
C PHE A 21 9.60 13.03 -17.10
N SER A 22 9.95 11.86 -16.56
CA SER A 22 9.01 10.74 -16.42
C SER A 22 7.79 11.13 -15.57
N TYR A 23 8.01 11.85 -14.46
CA TYR A 23 6.91 12.36 -13.64
C TYR A 23 6.06 13.40 -14.36
N ALA A 24 6.68 14.35 -15.06
CA ALA A 24 5.94 15.37 -15.82
C ALA A 24 5.06 14.73 -16.90
N LEU A 25 5.60 13.76 -17.64
CA LEU A 25 4.86 13.00 -18.65
C LEU A 25 3.71 12.19 -18.05
N ALA A 26 3.96 11.50 -16.94
CA ALA A 26 2.93 10.73 -16.24
C ALA A 26 1.81 11.62 -15.70
N VAL A 27 2.14 12.80 -15.17
CA VAL A 27 1.16 13.80 -14.71
C VAL A 27 0.34 14.34 -15.88
N PHE A 28 0.96 14.62 -17.01
CA PHE A 28 0.25 15.05 -18.23
C PHE A 28 -0.80 14.01 -18.67
N PHE A 29 -0.40 12.75 -18.78
CA PHE A 29 -1.35 11.68 -19.13
C PHE A 29 -2.40 11.41 -18.04
N SER A 30 -2.04 11.60 -16.77
CA SER A 30 -2.99 11.52 -15.67
C SER A 30 -4.06 12.61 -15.73
N ASP A 31 -3.66 13.84 -16.06
CA ASP A 31 -4.61 14.97 -16.23
C ASP A 31 -5.52 14.74 -17.43
N LEU A 32 -5.00 14.20 -18.52
CA LEU A 32 -5.80 13.82 -19.69
C LEU A 32 -6.80 12.69 -19.32
N HIS A 33 -6.32 11.61 -18.68
CA HIS A 33 -7.16 10.51 -18.20
C HIS A 33 -8.25 11.01 -17.22
N TYR A 34 -7.91 11.94 -16.34
CA TYR A 34 -8.84 12.52 -15.37
C TYR A 34 -10.09 13.13 -16.03
N VAL A 35 -9.99 13.68 -17.22
CA VAL A 35 -11.14 14.25 -17.96
C VAL A 35 -12.17 13.16 -18.28
N PHE A 36 -11.72 11.95 -18.62
CA PHE A 36 -12.58 10.84 -19.05
C PHE A 36 -12.91 9.83 -17.92
N ALA A 37 -12.32 9.99 -16.73
CA ALA A 37 -12.45 9.07 -15.61
C ALA A 37 -13.69 9.38 -14.71
N ASP A 38 -14.88 9.47 -15.29
CA ASP A 38 -16.11 9.87 -14.56
C ASP A 38 -16.41 8.98 -13.36
N LYS A 39 -16.31 7.67 -13.55
CA LYS A 39 -16.58 6.67 -12.50
C LYS A 39 -15.60 6.83 -11.33
N ASP A 40 -14.30 6.92 -11.62
CA ASP A 40 -13.27 7.06 -10.60
C ASP A 40 -13.39 8.42 -9.88
N ARG A 41 -13.71 9.49 -10.61
CA ARG A 41 -13.99 10.80 -10.02
C ARG A 41 -15.21 10.78 -9.10
N LYS A 42 -16.28 10.09 -9.47
CA LYS A 42 -17.48 9.95 -8.64
C LYS A 42 -17.14 9.21 -7.34
N TYR A 43 -16.50 8.05 -7.44
CA TYR A 43 -16.15 7.26 -6.26
C TYR A 43 -15.17 7.97 -5.34
N THR A 44 -14.09 8.53 -5.88
CA THR A 44 -13.12 9.26 -5.06
C THR A 44 -13.73 10.50 -4.40
N SER A 45 -14.65 11.21 -5.08
CA SER A 45 -15.36 12.33 -4.46
C SER A 45 -16.25 11.88 -3.31
N GLY A 46 -17.04 10.82 -3.51
CA GLY A 46 -17.89 10.25 -2.46
C GLY A 46 -17.08 9.81 -1.24
N ASN A 47 -15.96 9.10 -1.47
CA ASN A 47 -15.07 8.66 -0.41
C ASN A 47 -14.46 9.85 0.35
N LEU A 48 -13.96 10.86 -0.36
CA LEU A 48 -13.36 12.04 0.27
C LEU A 48 -14.40 12.90 1.03
N LYS A 49 -15.62 13.05 0.52
CA LYS A 49 -16.70 13.76 1.23
C LYS A 49 -17.12 13.03 2.51
N ALA A 50 -17.06 11.71 2.51
CA ALA A 50 -17.35 10.93 3.71
C ALA A 50 -16.30 11.19 4.83
N ILE A 51 -15.02 11.35 4.45
CA ILE A 51 -13.92 11.65 5.38
C ILE A 51 -13.90 13.14 5.80
N PHE A 52 -14.26 14.03 4.89
CA PHE A 52 -14.19 15.47 5.04
C PHE A 52 -15.53 16.13 4.70
N PRO A 53 -16.58 15.96 5.54
CA PRO A 53 -17.91 16.49 5.26
C PRO A 53 -17.95 18.04 5.16
N ASP A 54 -17.05 18.71 5.89
CA ASP A 54 -17.00 20.18 5.93
C ASP A 54 -16.23 20.81 4.76
N LYS A 55 -15.57 19.99 3.92
CA LYS A 55 -14.82 20.52 2.77
C LYS A 55 -15.73 20.85 1.60
N THR A 56 -15.48 21.99 0.99
CA THR A 56 -16.14 22.42 -0.25
C THR A 56 -15.83 21.50 -1.42
N ASP A 57 -16.70 21.48 -2.42
CA ASP A 57 -16.45 20.71 -3.67
C ASP A 57 -15.15 21.10 -4.37
N LYS A 58 -14.74 22.35 -4.27
CA LYS A 58 -13.47 22.85 -4.81
C LYS A 58 -12.26 22.23 -4.10
N GLU A 59 -12.32 22.10 -2.77
CA GLU A 59 -11.26 21.46 -1.99
C GLU A 59 -11.19 19.95 -2.26
N ILE A 60 -12.34 19.27 -2.28
CA ILE A 60 -12.43 17.85 -2.64
C ILE A 60 -11.87 17.63 -4.05
N ARG A 61 -12.21 18.48 -5.02
CA ARG A 61 -11.66 18.41 -6.37
C ARG A 61 -10.14 18.56 -6.39
N ARG A 62 -9.57 19.49 -5.59
CA ARG A 62 -8.11 19.68 -5.49
C ARG A 62 -7.40 18.43 -4.94
N ILE A 63 -7.94 17.82 -3.88
CA ILE A 63 -7.40 16.57 -3.31
C ILE A 63 -7.46 15.46 -4.36
N ARG A 64 -8.57 15.30 -5.05
CA ARG A 64 -8.80 14.28 -6.07
C ARG A 64 -7.82 14.42 -7.24
N ILE A 65 -7.63 15.62 -7.79
CA ILE A 65 -6.66 15.85 -8.87
C ILE A 65 -5.24 15.45 -8.41
N ARG A 66 -4.84 15.86 -7.21
CA ARG A 66 -3.54 15.47 -6.65
C ARG A 66 -3.43 13.96 -6.44
N MET A 67 -4.54 13.27 -6.10
CA MET A 67 -4.57 11.82 -5.96
C MET A 67 -4.28 11.12 -7.29
N PHE A 68 -4.91 11.53 -8.39
CA PHE A 68 -4.64 10.97 -9.71
C PHE A 68 -3.18 11.20 -10.15
N ARG A 69 -2.66 12.41 -9.94
CA ARG A 69 -1.26 12.74 -10.25
C ARG A 69 -0.26 11.94 -9.41
N ASN A 70 -0.51 11.78 -8.11
CA ASN A 70 0.33 10.97 -7.23
C ASN A 70 0.29 9.49 -7.62
N PHE A 71 -0.86 8.97 -8.02
CA PHE A 71 -0.97 7.60 -8.52
C PHE A 71 -0.18 7.38 -9.82
N ALA A 72 -0.19 8.36 -10.73
CA ALA A 72 0.64 8.29 -11.93
C ALA A 72 2.14 8.29 -11.62
N LYS A 73 2.59 9.14 -10.67
CA LYS A 73 3.97 9.13 -10.19
C LYS A 73 4.33 7.80 -9.49
N TYR A 74 3.40 7.21 -8.71
CA TYR A 74 3.57 5.88 -8.12
C TYR A 74 3.87 4.81 -9.19
N LEU A 75 3.15 4.83 -10.33
CA LEU A 75 3.41 3.90 -11.43
C LEU A 75 4.78 4.09 -12.07
N VAL A 76 5.25 5.34 -12.20
CA VAL A 76 6.61 5.64 -12.67
C VAL A 76 7.65 5.01 -11.73
N ASP A 77 7.50 5.19 -10.42
CA ASP A 77 8.43 4.59 -9.45
C ASP A 77 8.43 3.07 -9.54
N PHE A 78 7.25 2.47 -9.61
CA PHE A 78 7.11 1.02 -9.72
C PHE A 78 7.82 0.48 -10.97
N PHE A 79 7.71 1.19 -12.10
CA PHE A 79 8.44 0.81 -13.33
C PHE A 79 9.95 0.93 -13.17
N ARG A 80 10.43 1.85 -12.34
CA ARG A 80 11.85 2.06 -12.05
C ARG A 80 12.43 1.14 -10.99
N PHE A 81 11.67 0.23 -10.38
CA PHE A 81 12.18 -0.70 -9.37
C PHE A 81 13.48 -1.42 -9.78
N PRO A 82 13.66 -1.90 -11.02
CA PRO A 82 14.91 -2.56 -11.40
C PRO A 82 16.19 -1.73 -11.18
N ILE A 83 16.09 -0.40 -11.26
CA ILE A 83 17.23 0.52 -11.09
C ILE A 83 17.32 1.17 -9.71
N ILE A 84 16.37 0.88 -8.80
CA ILE A 84 16.44 1.33 -7.40
C ILE A 84 17.45 0.44 -6.67
N ASP A 85 18.47 1.05 -6.13
CA ASP A 85 19.53 0.44 -5.35
C ASP A 85 19.62 1.05 -3.94
N GLU A 86 20.58 0.61 -3.14
CA GLU A 86 20.81 1.15 -1.79
C GLU A 86 21.16 2.64 -1.83
N LYS A 87 21.86 3.12 -2.86
CA LYS A 87 22.20 4.54 -3.02
C LYS A 87 20.93 5.36 -3.27
N TYR A 88 20.00 4.84 -4.07
CA TYR A 88 18.70 5.47 -4.26
C TYR A 88 17.94 5.52 -2.92
N VAL A 89 17.85 4.40 -2.21
CA VAL A 89 17.14 4.33 -0.93
C VAL A 89 17.75 5.32 0.07
N SER A 90 19.07 5.34 0.25
CA SER A 90 19.74 6.25 1.19
C SER A 90 19.55 7.72 0.84
N ARG A 91 19.43 8.06 -0.45
CA ARG A 91 19.27 9.43 -0.93
C ARG A 91 17.83 9.93 -0.90
N TYR A 92 16.88 9.07 -1.19
CA TYR A 92 15.48 9.48 -1.42
C TYR A 92 14.48 8.96 -0.39
N VAL A 93 14.90 8.10 0.54
CA VAL A 93 14.01 7.51 1.53
C VAL A 93 14.53 7.75 2.94
N THR A 94 13.71 8.40 3.76
CA THR A 94 13.94 8.51 5.21
C THR A 94 13.06 7.50 5.92
N VAL A 95 13.63 6.69 6.82
CA VAL A 95 12.86 5.75 7.66
C VAL A 95 12.72 6.35 9.07
N LYS A 96 11.51 6.70 9.44
CA LYS A 96 11.16 7.18 10.79
C LYS A 96 10.79 6.01 11.69
N ASN A 97 11.26 6.05 12.93
CA ASN A 97 10.99 5.05 13.97
C ASN A 97 11.45 3.62 13.57
N LYS A 98 12.60 3.51 12.91
CA LYS A 98 13.18 2.23 12.48
C LYS A 98 13.30 1.21 13.62
N GLN A 99 13.49 1.67 14.85
CA GLN A 99 13.58 0.82 16.05
C GLN A 99 12.37 -0.08 16.26
N TYR A 100 11.19 0.28 15.75
CA TYR A 100 9.98 -0.56 15.87
C TYR A 100 10.07 -1.84 15.03
N ILE A 101 10.86 -1.84 13.96
CA ILE A 101 11.11 -3.04 13.15
C ILE A 101 11.88 -4.06 14.00
N GLU A 102 12.99 -3.61 14.60
CA GLU A 102 13.82 -4.44 15.43
C GLU A 102 13.08 -4.93 16.69
N GLN A 103 12.29 -4.05 17.32
CA GLN A 103 11.43 -4.42 18.45
C GLN A 103 10.43 -5.52 18.08
N ALA A 104 9.81 -5.43 16.90
CA ALA A 104 8.84 -6.44 16.48
C ALA A 104 9.53 -7.78 16.18
N LEU A 105 10.66 -7.78 15.47
CA LEU A 105 11.41 -9.00 15.12
C LEU A 105 12.07 -9.67 16.34
N SER A 106 12.52 -8.89 17.33
CA SER A 106 13.14 -9.43 18.55
C SER A 106 12.21 -10.30 19.40
N LYS A 107 10.89 -10.14 19.24
CA LYS A 107 9.87 -10.99 19.90
C LYS A 107 9.86 -12.43 19.37
N LYS A 108 10.47 -12.69 18.22
CA LYS A 108 10.54 -14.02 17.58
C LYS A 108 9.16 -14.68 17.30
N LYS A 109 8.12 -13.88 17.10
CA LYS A 109 6.74 -14.32 16.83
C LYS A 109 6.30 -14.07 15.39
N GLY A 110 7.20 -13.57 14.53
CA GLY A 110 6.88 -13.06 13.19
C GLY A 110 6.22 -11.69 13.23
N VAL A 111 6.13 -11.07 12.07
CA VAL A 111 5.61 -9.71 11.92
C VAL A 111 4.60 -9.64 10.78
N VAL A 112 3.37 -9.25 11.08
CA VAL A 112 2.38 -8.83 10.09
C VAL A 112 2.64 -7.36 9.78
N MET A 113 3.35 -7.10 8.68
CA MET A 113 3.57 -5.76 8.19
C MET A 113 2.29 -5.22 7.58
N LEU A 114 1.68 -4.20 8.18
CA LEU A 114 0.42 -3.64 7.74
C LEU A 114 0.62 -2.29 7.05
N THR A 115 0.01 -2.14 5.89
CA THR A 115 -0.06 -0.86 5.18
C THR A 115 -1.44 -0.62 4.59
N ALA A 116 -1.61 0.49 3.87
CA ALA A 116 -2.80 0.82 3.09
C ALA A 116 -2.42 1.14 1.64
N HIS A 117 -3.38 1.25 0.71
CA HIS A 117 -3.15 1.78 -0.63
C HIS A 117 -2.88 3.30 -0.55
N LEU A 118 -1.94 3.67 0.29
CA LEU A 118 -1.56 5.04 0.64
C LEU A 118 -0.09 5.27 0.32
N GLY A 119 0.21 6.37 -0.37
CA GLY A 119 1.57 6.70 -0.76
C GLY A 119 2.18 5.71 -1.75
N ASN A 120 3.39 5.22 -1.49
CA ASN A 120 4.04 4.21 -2.33
C ASN A 120 4.34 2.94 -1.54
N TRP A 121 3.30 2.17 -1.19
CA TRP A 121 3.43 0.93 -0.41
C TRP A 121 4.32 -0.12 -1.09
N GLU A 122 4.41 -0.12 -2.42
CA GLU A 122 5.29 -1.04 -3.16
C GLU A 122 6.76 -0.68 -2.94
N LEU A 123 7.10 0.62 -3.00
CA LEU A 123 8.44 1.09 -2.65
C LEU A 123 8.75 0.80 -1.17
N GLY A 124 7.75 0.90 -0.30
CA GLY A 124 7.87 0.48 1.11
C GLY A 124 8.35 -0.96 1.23
N GLY A 125 7.70 -1.88 0.52
CA GLY A 125 8.12 -3.29 0.48
C GLY A 125 9.54 -3.48 -0.07
N LEU A 126 9.87 -2.76 -1.14
CA LEU A 126 11.21 -2.81 -1.74
C LEU A 126 12.31 -2.35 -0.75
N VAL A 127 12.03 -1.32 0.05
CA VAL A 127 13.00 -0.84 1.07
C VAL A 127 13.29 -1.94 2.09
N PHE A 128 12.31 -2.72 2.53
CA PHE A 128 12.55 -3.86 3.43
C PHE A 128 13.41 -4.93 2.77
N GLY A 129 13.14 -5.27 1.50
CA GLY A 129 13.96 -6.21 0.74
C GLY A 129 15.40 -5.70 0.57
N ALA A 130 15.59 -4.44 0.22
CA ALA A 130 16.91 -3.82 0.05
C ALA A 130 17.70 -3.73 1.36
N LEU A 131 17.03 -3.59 2.50
CA LEU A 131 17.64 -3.61 3.83
C LEU A 131 17.91 -5.03 4.37
N GLY A 132 17.66 -6.07 3.57
CA GLY A 132 17.93 -7.47 3.90
C GLY A 132 16.95 -8.10 4.89
N TYR A 133 15.79 -7.49 5.11
CA TYR A 133 14.75 -8.09 5.95
C TYR A 133 14.09 -9.28 5.24
N PRO A 134 13.72 -10.34 5.98
CA PRO A 134 13.00 -11.50 5.43
C PRO A 134 11.54 -11.15 5.11
N PHE A 135 11.28 -10.55 3.94
CA PHE A 135 10.05 -9.86 3.60
C PHE A 135 9.23 -10.56 2.51
N TRP A 136 7.99 -10.90 2.81
CA TRP A 136 7.00 -11.48 1.90
C TRP A 136 5.79 -10.57 1.75
N ALA A 137 5.29 -10.37 0.54
CA ALA A 137 4.12 -9.56 0.27
C ALA A 137 2.99 -10.38 -0.35
N VAL A 138 1.79 -10.31 0.23
CA VAL A 138 0.60 -10.91 -0.37
C VAL A 138 0.12 -10.01 -1.49
N ALA A 139 0.05 -10.57 -2.71
CA ALA A 139 -0.41 -9.85 -3.89
C ALA A 139 -1.57 -10.57 -4.57
N LEU A 140 -2.55 -9.77 -5.02
CA LEU A 140 -3.63 -10.26 -5.87
C LEU A 140 -3.09 -10.53 -7.27
N PRO A 141 -3.42 -11.68 -7.87
CA PRO A 141 -2.98 -11.97 -9.23
C PRO A 141 -3.72 -11.09 -10.24
N HIS A 142 -2.99 -10.56 -11.20
CA HIS A 142 -3.62 -9.95 -12.37
C HIS A 142 -4.25 -11.02 -13.26
N LYS A 143 -5.44 -10.74 -13.83
CA LYS A 143 -6.12 -11.67 -14.76
C LYS A 143 -5.25 -12.06 -15.97
N ASN A 144 -4.43 -11.15 -16.44
CA ASN A 144 -3.49 -11.41 -17.54
C ASN A 144 -2.15 -11.88 -16.96
N LYS A 145 -1.74 -13.11 -17.28
CA LYS A 145 -0.50 -13.72 -16.81
C LYS A 145 0.74 -12.87 -17.12
N LYS A 146 0.84 -12.30 -18.33
CA LYS A 146 2.00 -11.46 -18.72
C LYS A 146 2.10 -10.18 -17.86
N ILE A 147 0.96 -9.60 -17.50
CA ILE A 147 0.92 -8.44 -16.59
C ILE A 147 1.30 -8.90 -15.18
N ASN A 148 0.75 -10.02 -14.72
CA ASN A 148 1.07 -10.57 -13.41
C ASN A 148 2.58 -10.81 -13.26
N ASP A 149 3.19 -11.51 -14.22
CA ASP A 149 4.62 -11.79 -14.24
C ASP A 149 5.44 -10.49 -14.32
N PHE A 150 4.98 -9.50 -15.10
CA PHE A 150 5.62 -8.19 -15.18
C PHE A 150 5.68 -7.48 -13.83
N PHE A 151 4.64 -7.54 -13.02
CA PHE A 151 4.60 -6.91 -11.69
C PHE A 151 5.41 -7.73 -10.66
N ASN A 152 5.26 -9.04 -10.64
CA ASN A 152 5.93 -9.91 -9.66
C ASN A 152 7.45 -9.91 -9.86
N ASN A 153 7.94 -10.01 -11.10
CA ASN A 153 9.39 -9.98 -11.39
C ASN A 153 10.05 -8.69 -10.86
N ARG A 154 9.33 -7.55 -10.80
CA ARG A 154 9.87 -6.31 -10.23
C ARG A 154 10.00 -6.35 -8.73
N ARG A 155 9.01 -6.91 -8.04
CA ARG A 155 9.07 -7.09 -6.59
C ARG A 155 10.19 -8.05 -6.22
N GLU A 156 10.23 -9.21 -6.88
CA GLU A 156 11.19 -10.29 -6.61
C GLU A 156 12.63 -9.88 -6.95
N SER A 157 12.84 -9.06 -7.97
CA SER A 157 14.18 -8.55 -8.33
C SER A 157 14.84 -7.70 -7.24
N LYS A 158 14.10 -7.33 -6.19
CA LYS A 158 14.55 -6.51 -5.07
C LYS A 158 14.36 -7.18 -3.71
N GLY A 159 14.29 -8.52 -3.68
CA GLY A 159 14.21 -9.29 -2.44
C GLY A 159 12.82 -9.31 -1.79
N VAL A 160 11.78 -8.85 -2.49
CA VAL A 160 10.40 -8.99 -2.03
C VAL A 160 9.82 -10.30 -2.54
N HIS A 161 9.63 -11.29 -1.67
CA HIS A 161 8.99 -12.54 -2.05
C HIS A 161 7.48 -12.37 -2.20
N VAL A 162 6.91 -12.85 -3.32
CA VAL A 162 5.48 -12.68 -3.60
C VAL A 162 4.69 -13.92 -3.19
N ILE A 163 3.67 -13.73 -2.36
CA ILE A 163 2.67 -14.73 -2.01
C ILE A 163 1.41 -14.48 -2.83
N GLN A 164 1.01 -15.44 -3.65
CA GLN A 164 -0.23 -15.35 -4.41
C GLN A 164 -1.45 -15.53 -3.49
N PHE A 165 -2.45 -14.68 -3.60
CA PHE A 165 -3.63 -14.59 -2.73
C PHE A 165 -4.33 -15.95 -2.49
N GLY A 166 -4.54 -16.78 -3.49
CA GLY A 166 -5.25 -18.06 -3.35
C GLY A 166 -4.56 -19.10 -2.43
N LYS A 167 -3.25 -19.00 -2.19
CA LYS A 167 -2.46 -19.86 -1.30
C LYS A 167 -1.97 -19.12 -0.05
N ALA A 168 -2.36 -17.85 0.11
CA ALA A 168 -1.77 -16.93 1.07
C ALA A 168 -1.94 -17.38 2.52
N ALA A 169 -3.10 -17.88 2.93
CA ALA A 169 -3.39 -18.13 4.35
C ALA A 169 -2.42 -19.12 4.98
N ARG A 170 -2.22 -20.29 4.35
CA ARG A 170 -1.31 -21.33 4.90
C ARG A 170 0.14 -20.86 4.89
N MET A 171 0.57 -20.24 3.78
CA MET A 171 1.95 -19.76 3.63
C MET A 171 2.26 -18.64 4.62
N CYS A 172 1.36 -17.67 4.81
CA CYS A 172 1.53 -16.61 5.80
C CYS A 172 1.69 -17.17 7.22
N LEU A 173 0.86 -18.15 7.60
CA LEU A 173 0.96 -18.80 8.93
C LEU A 173 2.31 -19.51 9.12
N SER A 174 2.83 -20.20 8.09
CA SER A 174 4.15 -20.85 8.15
C SER A 174 5.26 -19.82 8.32
N LEU A 175 5.29 -18.81 7.47
CA LEU A 175 6.32 -17.77 7.48
C LEU A 175 6.36 -16.99 8.81
N LEU A 176 5.19 -16.67 9.37
CA LEU A 176 5.12 -15.97 10.65
C LEU A 176 5.69 -16.83 11.78
N LYS A 177 5.43 -18.14 11.80
CA LYS A 177 6.03 -19.08 12.78
C LYS A 177 7.56 -19.16 12.65
N GLU A 178 8.10 -18.89 11.44
CA GLU A 178 9.53 -18.82 11.17
C GLU A 178 10.14 -17.43 11.46
N ASN A 179 9.43 -16.56 12.15
CA ASN A 179 9.83 -15.18 12.44
C ASN A 179 10.09 -14.33 11.19
N LYS A 180 9.34 -14.57 10.10
CA LYS A 180 9.41 -13.77 8.87
C LYS A 180 8.44 -12.61 8.93
N MET A 181 8.61 -11.65 8.00
CA MET A 181 7.71 -10.50 7.83
C MET A 181 6.74 -10.78 6.68
N VAL A 182 5.43 -10.69 6.94
CA VAL A 182 4.38 -10.86 5.93
C VAL A 182 3.61 -9.57 5.77
N ALA A 183 3.72 -8.95 4.59
CA ALA A 183 3.08 -7.67 4.29
C ALA A 183 1.67 -7.87 3.72
N LEU A 184 0.75 -7.11 4.29
CA LEU A 184 -0.66 -7.06 3.92
C LEU A 184 -1.13 -5.62 3.77
N VAL A 185 -1.95 -5.36 2.74
CA VAL A 185 -2.62 -4.08 2.56
C VAL A 185 -4.00 -4.19 3.20
N GLY A 186 -4.23 -3.42 4.25
CA GLY A 186 -5.36 -3.60 5.17
C GLY A 186 -6.60 -2.73 4.91
N ASP A 187 -6.61 -1.91 3.86
CA ASP A 187 -7.68 -0.94 3.59
C ASP A 187 -8.66 -1.36 2.48
N LYS A 188 -8.49 -2.53 1.85
CA LYS A 188 -9.41 -3.05 0.83
C LYS A 188 -9.73 -4.51 1.08
N ASP A 189 -11.01 -4.79 1.28
CA ASP A 189 -11.50 -6.17 1.25
C ASP A 189 -11.74 -6.62 -0.20
N TYR A 190 -11.23 -7.80 -0.52
CA TYR A 190 -11.39 -8.48 -1.81
C TYR A 190 -12.13 -9.83 -1.67
N SER A 191 -12.65 -10.11 -0.48
CA SER A 191 -13.29 -11.38 -0.13
C SER A 191 -14.82 -11.40 -0.33
N ASN A 192 -15.36 -10.45 -1.12
CA ASN A 192 -16.80 -10.33 -1.36
C ASN A 192 -17.60 -10.28 -0.04
N GLU A 193 -17.31 -9.27 0.78
CA GLU A 193 -17.98 -9.00 2.05
C GLU A 193 -17.71 -10.02 3.18
N ALA A 194 -16.71 -10.89 3.01
CA ALA A 194 -16.23 -11.77 4.10
C ALA A 194 -15.25 -11.07 5.04
N GLY A 195 -15.01 -9.78 4.87
CA GLY A 195 -14.21 -8.92 5.75
C GLY A 195 -14.85 -8.72 7.13
N VAL A 196 -14.18 -7.93 7.96
CA VAL A 196 -14.74 -7.44 9.23
C VAL A 196 -15.46 -6.13 8.97
N VAL A 197 -16.71 -6.02 9.39
CA VAL A 197 -17.43 -4.74 9.38
C VAL A 197 -16.92 -3.90 10.54
N VAL A 198 -16.39 -2.74 10.22
CA VAL A 198 -15.89 -1.78 11.21
C VAL A 198 -16.41 -0.38 10.92
N ASP A 199 -16.45 0.44 11.96
CA ASP A 199 -16.59 1.88 11.78
C ASP A 199 -15.23 2.45 11.37
N PHE A 200 -15.21 3.07 10.19
CA PHE A 200 -14.03 3.71 9.62
C PHE A 200 -14.42 5.13 9.18
N PHE A 201 -13.84 6.14 9.77
CA PHE A 201 -14.29 7.54 9.66
C PHE A 201 -15.78 7.76 10.03
N GLY A 202 -16.28 7.01 11.02
CA GLY A 202 -17.68 7.09 11.44
C GLY A 202 -18.68 6.48 10.46
N ARG A 203 -18.22 5.67 9.50
CA ARG A 203 -19.06 4.94 8.54
C ARG A 203 -18.67 3.47 8.47
N LYS A 204 -19.65 2.62 8.22
CA LYS A 204 -19.38 1.18 8.11
C LYS A 204 -18.71 0.83 6.79
N THR A 205 -17.72 -0.04 6.86
CA THR A 205 -17.03 -0.62 5.71
C THR A 205 -16.48 -2.00 6.06
N TYR A 206 -16.13 -2.78 5.03
CA TYR A 206 -15.43 -4.05 5.20
C TYR A 206 -13.92 -3.86 5.14
N LEU A 207 -13.19 -4.27 6.19
CA LEU A 207 -11.73 -4.39 6.16
C LEU A 207 -11.30 -5.86 6.17
N PRO A 208 -10.12 -6.20 5.60
CA PRO A 208 -9.64 -7.58 5.53
C PRO A 208 -9.43 -8.20 6.91
N LYS A 209 -9.89 -9.45 7.13
CA LYS A 209 -9.64 -10.21 8.35
C LYS A 209 -8.19 -10.67 8.52
N GLY A 210 -7.44 -10.72 7.41
CA GLY A 210 -6.11 -11.34 7.36
C GLY A 210 -5.14 -10.82 8.42
N PRO A 211 -4.90 -9.51 8.54
CA PRO A 211 -3.92 -8.99 9.48
C PRO A 211 -4.19 -9.41 10.93
N ALA A 212 -5.42 -9.19 11.42
CA ALA A 212 -5.82 -9.56 12.77
C ALA A 212 -5.87 -11.08 12.97
N GLY A 213 -6.40 -11.82 11.97
CA GLY A 213 -6.51 -13.27 12.04
C GLY A 213 -5.16 -13.98 12.08
N PHE A 214 -4.15 -13.48 11.37
CA PHE A 214 -2.79 -14.02 11.44
C PHE A 214 -2.14 -13.70 12.80
N ALA A 215 -2.26 -12.46 13.28
CA ALA A 215 -1.74 -12.07 14.58
C ALA A 215 -2.30 -12.93 15.72
N LEU A 216 -3.62 -13.13 15.77
CA LEU A 216 -4.27 -13.97 16.79
C LEU A 216 -3.84 -15.43 16.72
N LYS A 217 -3.68 -15.99 15.52
CA LYS A 217 -3.32 -17.41 15.35
C LYS A 217 -1.85 -17.72 15.62
N THR A 218 -0.95 -16.76 15.45
CA THR A 218 0.50 -16.99 15.55
C THR A 218 1.15 -16.24 16.71
N GLY A 219 0.48 -15.27 17.30
CA GLY A 219 1.05 -14.32 18.24
C GLY A 219 1.96 -13.27 17.56
N ALA A 220 1.98 -13.22 16.21
CA ALA A 220 2.76 -12.23 15.47
C ALA A 220 2.32 -10.80 15.78
N LEU A 221 3.25 -9.88 15.82
CA LEU A 221 2.95 -8.47 16.01
C LEU A 221 2.46 -7.85 14.72
N ILE A 222 1.44 -6.99 14.80
CA ILE A 222 1.04 -6.15 13.67
C ILE A 222 1.89 -4.88 13.71
N LEU A 223 2.69 -4.65 12.68
CA LEU A 223 3.57 -3.48 12.54
C LEU A 223 3.03 -2.57 11.43
N PRO A 224 2.32 -1.47 11.76
CA PRO A 224 1.84 -0.55 10.73
C PRO A 224 2.99 0.28 10.18
N GLY A 225 3.01 0.47 8.85
CA GLY A 225 3.99 1.31 8.17
C GLY A 225 3.47 1.89 6.88
N PHE A 226 3.81 3.18 6.63
CA PHE A 226 3.29 3.93 5.49
C PHE A 226 4.41 4.70 4.79
N MET A 227 4.58 4.44 3.50
CA MET A 227 5.56 5.11 2.65
C MET A 227 4.92 6.34 2.00
N ILE A 228 5.17 7.51 2.54
CA ILE A 228 4.56 8.76 2.11
C ILE A 228 5.51 9.52 1.18
N ARG A 229 5.01 9.96 0.03
CA ARG A 229 5.73 10.87 -0.87
C ARG A 229 5.73 12.28 -0.29
N ASN A 230 6.91 12.89 -0.19
CA ASN A 230 7.11 14.27 0.21
C ASN A 230 6.85 15.24 -0.96
N PRO A 231 6.68 16.55 -0.70
CA PRO A 231 6.48 17.56 -1.75
C PRO A 231 7.60 17.66 -2.79
N ASP A 232 8.83 17.30 -2.41
CA ASP A 232 10.04 17.28 -3.26
C ASP A 232 10.25 15.95 -4.02
N ASP A 233 9.25 15.07 -3.98
CA ASP A 233 9.28 13.71 -4.54
C ASP A 233 10.26 12.74 -3.85
N THR A 234 10.83 13.09 -2.70
CA THR A 234 11.45 12.11 -1.79
C THR A 234 10.38 11.35 -1.01
N TYR A 235 10.80 10.39 -0.17
CA TYR A 235 9.88 9.56 0.58
C TYR A 235 10.22 9.49 2.06
N THR A 236 9.18 9.38 2.87
CA THR A 236 9.31 9.04 4.29
C THR A 236 8.54 7.75 4.58
N LEU A 237 9.23 6.70 5.00
CA LEU A 237 8.62 5.50 5.56
C LEU A 237 8.39 5.73 7.06
N HIS A 238 7.14 5.89 7.43
CA HIS A 238 6.73 6.03 8.83
C HIS A 238 6.41 4.66 9.40
N MET A 239 7.19 4.22 10.40
CA MET A 239 6.88 3.04 11.17
C MET A 239 6.12 3.44 12.44
N GLU A 240 5.02 2.74 12.73
CA GLU A 240 4.22 2.93 13.93
C GLU A 240 4.57 1.89 15.00
N LYS A 241 4.19 2.18 16.25
CA LYS A 241 4.40 1.24 17.35
C LYS A 241 3.73 -0.11 17.03
N PRO A 242 4.43 -1.23 17.22
CA PRO A 242 3.84 -2.54 16.99
C PRO A 242 2.61 -2.78 17.88
N ILE A 243 1.59 -3.40 17.29
CA ILE A 243 0.39 -3.82 18.01
C ILE A 243 0.58 -5.28 18.39
N GLU A 244 0.66 -5.58 19.67
CA GLU A 244 0.66 -6.93 20.21
C GLU A 244 -0.79 -7.30 20.59
N SER A 245 -1.22 -8.51 20.20
CA SER A 245 -2.50 -9.06 20.65
C SER A 245 -2.42 -9.51 22.10
N ASN A 246 -3.50 -9.33 22.84
CA ASN A 246 -3.68 -9.83 24.19
C ASN A 246 -4.76 -10.92 24.24
N GLY A 247 -4.90 -11.61 25.38
CA GLY A 247 -5.82 -12.75 25.52
C GLY A 247 -7.31 -12.42 25.37
N GLY A 248 -7.70 -11.14 25.37
CA GLY A 248 -9.07 -10.67 25.17
C GLY A 248 -9.35 -10.12 23.77
N ASP A 249 -8.33 -10.05 22.89
CA ASP A 249 -8.51 -9.49 21.55
C ASP A 249 -9.28 -10.44 20.63
N THR A 250 -10.14 -9.85 19.82
CA THR A 250 -10.84 -10.49 18.70
C THR A 250 -10.29 -9.94 17.38
N ILE A 251 -10.70 -10.55 16.26
CA ILE A 251 -10.37 -10.01 14.93
C ILE A 251 -10.87 -8.57 14.82
N GLU A 252 -12.05 -8.28 15.33
CA GLU A 252 -12.66 -6.96 15.28
C GLU A 252 -11.88 -5.93 16.11
N THR A 253 -11.57 -6.25 17.39
CA THR A 253 -10.84 -5.30 18.26
C THR A 253 -9.46 -4.97 17.73
N LEU A 254 -8.71 -5.96 17.23
CA LEU A 254 -7.42 -5.72 16.58
C LEU A 254 -7.58 -4.91 15.29
N THR A 255 -8.62 -5.18 14.50
CA THR A 255 -8.90 -4.43 13.27
C THR A 255 -9.17 -2.97 13.59
N LEU A 256 -9.97 -2.65 14.59
CA LEU A 256 -10.24 -1.28 15.04
C LEU A 256 -8.97 -0.55 15.48
N ARG A 257 -8.06 -1.24 16.19
CA ARG A 257 -6.80 -0.65 16.65
C ARG A 257 -5.92 -0.17 15.48
N TYR A 258 -5.74 -0.98 14.44
CA TYR A 258 -4.94 -0.55 13.30
C TYR A 258 -5.73 0.33 12.31
N ALA A 259 -7.05 0.21 12.25
CA ALA A 259 -7.90 1.08 11.46
C ALA A 259 -7.77 2.55 11.92
N ALA A 260 -7.76 2.81 13.22
CA ALA A 260 -7.54 4.15 13.77
C ALA A 260 -6.19 4.75 13.33
N ILE A 261 -5.14 3.92 13.21
CA ILE A 261 -3.85 4.38 12.68
C ILE A 261 -3.97 4.72 11.20
N MET A 262 -4.62 3.87 10.39
CA MET A 262 -4.84 4.14 8.97
C MET A 262 -5.66 5.43 8.75
N GLU A 263 -6.72 5.65 9.54
CA GLU A 263 -7.52 6.88 9.49
C GLU A 263 -6.67 8.13 9.67
N ARG A 264 -5.78 8.14 10.67
CA ARG A 264 -4.89 9.25 10.94
C ARG A 264 -4.02 9.59 9.73
N TYR A 265 -3.41 8.58 9.10
CA TYR A 265 -2.58 8.78 7.91
C TYR A 265 -3.39 9.19 6.69
N ILE A 266 -4.57 8.63 6.48
CA ILE A 266 -5.46 8.98 5.37
C ILE A 266 -5.96 10.44 5.54
N LYS A 267 -6.31 10.87 6.75
CA LYS A 267 -6.68 12.26 7.04
C LYS A 267 -5.54 13.23 6.75
N GLN A 268 -4.31 12.84 7.10
CA GLN A 268 -3.13 13.68 6.90
C GLN A 268 -2.69 13.75 5.43
N TYR A 269 -2.84 12.65 4.68
CA TYR A 269 -2.36 12.52 3.29
C TYR A 269 -3.46 12.05 2.31
N PRO A 270 -4.66 12.68 2.30
CA PRO A 270 -5.80 12.17 1.53
C PRO A 270 -5.53 12.13 0.02
N GLN A 271 -4.64 12.99 -0.49
CA GLN A 271 -4.22 13.02 -1.88
C GLN A 271 -3.28 11.86 -2.26
N GLN A 272 -2.96 10.98 -1.33
CA GLN A 272 -2.15 9.78 -1.57
C GLN A 272 -2.89 8.47 -1.23
N TRP A 273 -4.18 8.52 -0.87
CA TRP A 273 -5.01 7.34 -0.63
C TRP A 273 -5.76 6.92 -1.90
N TYR A 274 -5.27 5.90 -2.59
CA TYR A 274 -5.74 5.51 -3.93
C TYR A 274 -6.98 4.63 -3.91
N MET A 275 -8.09 5.19 -3.42
CA MET A 275 -9.38 4.52 -3.35
C MET A 275 -10.30 4.96 -4.53
N PHE A 276 -10.07 4.37 -5.70
CA PHE A 276 -10.82 4.66 -6.95
C PHE A 276 -12.11 3.83 -7.09
N ARG A 277 -12.57 3.19 -6.03
CA ARG A 277 -13.85 2.45 -5.98
C ARG A 277 -14.72 2.96 -4.83
N GLN A 278 -16.00 2.62 -4.87
CA GLN A 278 -16.87 2.82 -3.70
C GLN A 278 -16.28 2.06 -2.50
N PHE A 279 -16.19 2.74 -1.37
CA PHE A 279 -15.54 2.19 -0.18
C PHE A 279 -16.51 1.88 0.94
N TRP A 280 -17.52 2.72 1.12
CA TRP A 280 -18.53 2.57 2.18
C TRP A 280 -19.65 1.60 1.77
N ILE A 281 -20.25 0.89 2.75
CA ILE A 281 -21.47 0.08 2.63
C ILE A 281 -22.69 0.87 3.05
#